data_e2fb1e1e124af726584cab97392e6d51
#
_entry.id   e2fb1e1e124af726584cab97392e6d51
#
_cell.length_a   1.000
_cell.length_b   1.000
_cell.length_c   1.000
_cell.angle_alpha   90.00
_cell.angle_beta   90.00
_cell.angle_gamma   90.00
#
_symmetry.space_group_name_H-M   'P 1'
#
loop_
_entity.id
_entity.type
_entity.pdbx_description
1 polymer ?
#
loop_
_entity_poly.entity_id
_entity_poly.type
_entity_poly.pdbx_seq_one_letter_code
_entity_poly.pdbx_strand_id
1 'polypeptide(L)'
;MRKMKERQSKKAKGFFALDRNNMLLKLKEIQHAVSFSKKFLYNWVKIKANHPSEVDPIFALYLVTKRCNFRCVYCYAESNERISKIAPDDLDFDQNVELLKVIRKDVANLYFSGGEPLLRKDIVDILKACRDLNYHILSLTTNGSLLDKKPEVADYLNYLAISLDTLDEKKNDQLSGVRAGTTKKIIAVTKEFAALQKEKNFTLLVNAVIGEHNIPDIYGLMDFCFEHNIGLSVIGQMENFRPIKYLRTSKEYFKLVEHILDCNAKGYPILGMPQFNKTMLMFEKHTCFPLLIPTIYPNGDLLYPCEVLNKKRYNLLETGSIREAYRRGQKEVGKKLDCPGECYMPAFIVASCFMQQPLSAIKQGIKVKMGNCYNQSVKEDRATIKQVV
;
A
#
# COMPACT_ATOMS: atom_id res chain seq x y z
N MET A 1 48.67 24.72 18.73
CA MET A 1 48.78 23.30 18.42
C MET A 1 47.77 22.41 19.15
N ARG A 2 47.48 22.58 20.45
CA ARG A 2 46.51 21.72 21.19
C ARG A 2 45.07 21.81 20.66
N LYS A 3 44.56 23.01 20.37
CA LYS A 3 43.20 23.22 19.82
C LYS A 3 42.98 22.69 18.41
N MET A 4 44.05 22.59 17.60
CA MET A 4 43.95 21.97 16.24
C MET A 4 43.88 20.44 16.31
N LYS A 5 44.61 19.80 17.23
CA LYS A 5 44.53 18.34 17.45
C LYS A 5 43.17 17.92 18.02
N GLU A 6 42.55 18.71 18.89
CA GLU A 6 41.19 18.42 19.37
C GLU A 6 40.12 18.58 18.31
N ARG A 7 40.23 19.56 17.40
CA ARG A 7 39.31 19.68 16.23
C ARG A 7 39.46 18.56 15.22
N GLN A 8 40.68 18.08 14.97
CA GLN A 8 40.91 16.94 14.09
C GLN A 8 40.40 15.62 14.71
N SER A 9 40.57 15.40 16.01
CA SER A 9 40.04 14.23 16.73
C SER A 9 38.51 14.21 16.76
N LYS A 10 37.84 15.37 16.94
CA LYS A 10 36.36 15.44 16.85
C LYS A 10 35.84 15.23 15.45
N LYS A 11 36.53 15.73 14.40
CA LYS A 11 36.17 15.44 12.98
C LYS A 11 36.35 13.97 12.63
N ALA A 12 37.45 13.33 13.06
CA ALA A 12 37.69 11.91 12.81
C ALA A 12 36.66 11.04 13.54
N LYS A 13 36.34 11.33 14.81
CA LYS A 13 35.29 10.59 15.55
C LYS A 13 33.90 10.76 14.92
N GLY A 14 33.57 11.95 14.38
CA GLY A 14 32.30 12.17 13.66
C GLY A 14 32.25 11.42 12.35
N PHE A 15 33.35 11.34 11.59
CA PHE A 15 33.42 10.61 10.32
C PHE A 15 33.33 9.10 10.52
N PHE A 16 33.99 8.53 11.52
CA PHE A 16 33.88 7.10 11.87
C PHE A 16 32.51 6.74 12.45
N ALA A 17 31.83 7.64 13.15
CA ALA A 17 30.48 7.41 13.66
C ALA A 17 29.42 7.40 12.54
N LEU A 18 29.53 8.30 11.56
CA LEU A 18 28.70 8.35 10.38
C LEU A 18 28.87 7.08 9.50
N ASP A 19 30.08 6.58 9.38
CA ASP A 19 30.38 5.38 8.60
C ASP A 19 29.83 4.10 9.30
N ARG A 20 29.95 4.00 10.61
CA ARG A 20 29.35 2.91 11.40
C ARG A 20 27.81 2.88 11.32
N ASN A 21 27.14 4.01 11.41
CA ASN A 21 25.67 4.06 11.29
C ASN A 21 25.21 3.67 9.89
N ASN A 22 25.88 4.13 8.84
CA ASN A 22 25.59 3.72 7.46
C ASN A 22 25.86 2.24 7.24
N MET A 23 26.91 1.67 7.84
CA MET A 23 27.19 0.25 7.78
C MET A 23 26.14 -0.58 8.50
N LEU A 24 25.69 -0.17 9.69
CA LEU A 24 24.63 -0.83 10.46
C LEU A 24 23.28 -0.80 9.72
N LEU A 25 22.95 0.32 9.07
CA LEU A 25 21.74 0.44 8.25
C LEU A 25 21.80 -0.52 7.06
N LYS A 26 22.91 -0.59 6.33
CA LYS A 26 23.12 -1.53 5.23
C LYS A 26 23.04 -3.00 5.68
N LEU A 27 23.62 -3.32 6.85
CA LEU A 27 23.52 -4.67 7.41
C LEU A 27 22.07 -5.05 7.74
N LYS A 28 21.29 -4.15 8.33
CA LYS A 28 19.86 -4.37 8.57
C LYS A 28 19.10 -4.59 7.26
N GLU A 29 19.34 -3.79 6.24
CA GLU A 29 18.73 -3.98 4.92
C GLU A 29 19.04 -5.34 4.31
N ILE A 30 20.31 -5.80 4.41
CA ILE A 30 20.73 -7.12 3.92
C ILE A 30 20.01 -8.23 4.72
N GLN A 31 19.96 -8.12 6.05
CA GLN A 31 19.26 -9.08 6.90
C GLN A 31 17.77 -9.18 6.54
N HIS A 32 17.10 -8.03 6.31
CA HIS A 32 15.72 -8.01 5.86
C HIS A 32 15.54 -8.65 4.48
N ALA A 33 16.42 -8.34 3.53
CA ALA A 33 16.38 -8.93 2.19
C ALA A 33 16.55 -10.46 2.24
N VAL A 34 17.48 -10.95 3.05
CA VAL A 34 17.71 -12.40 3.25
C VAL A 34 16.50 -13.06 3.92
N SER A 35 15.96 -12.44 4.98
CA SER A 35 14.77 -12.95 5.67
C SER A 35 13.55 -13.00 4.76
N PHE A 36 13.33 -11.94 3.99
CA PHE A 36 12.25 -11.88 3.01
C PHE A 36 12.41 -12.95 1.92
N SER A 37 13.62 -13.11 1.38
CA SER A 37 13.90 -14.12 0.34
C SER A 37 13.70 -15.56 0.84
N LYS A 38 14.10 -15.87 2.08
CA LYS A 38 13.83 -17.18 2.72
C LYS A 38 12.33 -17.43 2.85
N LYS A 39 11.58 -16.45 3.36
CA LYS A 39 10.12 -16.57 3.51
C LYS A 39 9.43 -16.68 2.15
N PHE A 40 9.88 -15.91 1.17
CA PHE A 40 9.37 -15.97 -0.19
C PHE A 40 9.57 -17.38 -0.80
N LEU A 41 10.78 -17.93 -0.70
CA LEU A 41 11.08 -19.28 -1.18
C LEU A 41 10.26 -20.34 -0.46
N TYR A 42 10.14 -20.24 0.87
CA TYR A 42 9.29 -21.15 1.66
C TYR A 42 7.84 -21.13 1.15
N ASN A 43 7.25 -19.95 1.01
CA ASN A 43 5.88 -19.80 0.51
C ASN A 43 5.72 -20.34 -0.92
N TRP A 44 6.68 -20.06 -1.78
CA TRP A 44 6.66 -20.54 -3.15
C TRP A 44 6.68 -22.08 -3.21
N VAL A 45 7.53 -22.73 -2.41
CA VAL A 45 7.58 -24.20 -2.30
C VAL A 45 6.25 -24.74 -1.78
N LYS A 46 5.67 -24.13 -0.72
CA LYS A 46 4.38 -24.56 -0.16
C LYS A 46 3.24 -24.45 -1.18
N ILE A 47 3.19 -23.36 -1.92
CA ILE A 47 2.18 -23.16 -2.98
C ILE A 47 2.35 -24.19 -4.11
N LYS A 48 3.59 -24.44 -4.56
CA LYS A 48 3.88 -25.43 -5.60
C LYS A 48 3.58 -26.86 -5.15
N ALA A 49 3.76 -27.16 -3.88
CA ALA A 49 3.39 -28.44 -3.27
C ALA A 49 1.88 -28.59 -2.97
N ASN A 50 1.05 -27.64 -3.41
CA ASN A 50 -0.40 -27.59 -3.15
C ASN A 50 -0.78 -27.48 -1.65
N HIS A 51 0.04 -26.76 -0.87
CA HIS A 51 -0.22 -26.44 0.53
C HIS A 51 -0.39 -24.93 0.77
N PRO A 52 -1.33 -24.22 0.08
CA PRO A 52 -1.46 -22.76 0.18
C PRO A 52 -1.95 -22.28 1.54
N SER A 53 -2.44 -23.16 2.40
CA SER A 53 -2.82 -22.83 3.78
C SER A 53 -1.64 -22.79 4.75
N GLU A 54 -0.47 -23.28 4.34
CA GLU A 54 0.72 -23.36 5.18
C GLU A 54 1.74 -22.25 4.88
N VAL A 55 1.31 -21.19 4.18
CA VAL A 55 2.16 -20.04 3.87
C VAL A 55 2.35 -19.11 5.07
N ASP A 56 3.49 -18.47 5.12
CA ASP A 56 3.79 -17.40 6.06
C ASP A 56 3.35 -16.02 5.51
N PRO A 57 2.80 -15.13 6.34
CA PRO A 57 2.44 -13.79 5.91
C PRO A 57 3.70 -13.00 5.53
N ILE A 58 3.63 -12.26 4.40
CA ILE A 58 4.74 -11.43 3.89
C ILE A 58 4.53 -9.94 4.15
N PHE A 59 3.27 -9.53 4.24
CA PHE A 59 2.81 -8.19 4.48
C PHE A 59 1.58 -8.25 5.38
N ALA A 60 1.31 -7.22 6.17
CA ALA A 60 0.03 -7.12 6.87
C ALA A 60 -0.67 -5.81 6.50
N LEU A 61 -1.97 -5.90 6.21
CA LEU A 61 -2.85 -4.76 6.08
C LEU A 61 -3.41 -4.45 7.48
N TYR A 62 -3.05 -3.29 8.02
CA TYR A 62 -3.54 -2.84 9.32
C TYR A 62 -4.48 -1.65 9.17
N LEU A 63 -5.74 -1.87 9.50
CA LEU A 63 -6.75 -0.84 9.56
C LEU A 63 -6.63 -0.14 10.92
N VAL A 64 -5.91 0.97 10.97
CA VAL A 64 -5.54 1.59 12.24
C VAL A 64 -6.69 2.33 12.93
N THR A 65 -7.76 2.62 12.20
CA THR A 65 -9.02 3.19 12.69
C THR A 65 -10.16 2.93 11.72
N LYS A 66 -11.38 2.83 12.22
CA LYS A 66 -12.59 2.81 11.38
C LYS A 66 -13.12 4.21 11.05
N ARG A 67 -12.65 5.26 11.74
CA ARG A 67 -13.14 6.63 11.52
C ARG A 67 -12.66 7.18 10.19
N CYS A 68 -13.57 7.85 9.47
CA CYS A 68 -13.25 8.60 8.25
C CYS A 68 -14.00 9.92 8.24
N ASN A 69 -13.35 10.98 7.75
CA ASN A 69 -13.94 12.29 7.54
C ASN A 69 -14.52 12.48 6.12
N PHE A 70 -14.35 11.49 5.23
CA PHE A 70 -14.96 11.44 3.91
C PHE A 70 -16.18 10.52 3.89
N ARG A 71 -17.02 10.68 2.85
CA ARG A 71 -18.18 9.83 2.55
C ARG A 71 -18.22 9.53 1.07
N CYS A 72 -17.16 8.87 0.59
CA CYS A 72 -17.03 8.52 -0.83
C CYS A 72 -18.17 7.60 -1.26
N VAL A 73 -18.86 7.98 -2.34
CA VAL A 73 -20.03 7.23 -2.85
C VAL A 73 -19.70 5.80 -3.31
N TYR A 74 -18.44 5.52 -3.58
CA TYR A 74 -17.91 4.22 -4.01
C TYR A 74 -17.11 3.49 -2.93
N CYS A 75 -17.18 3.94 -1.68
CA CYS A 75 -16.39 3.34 -0.61
C CYS A 75 -16.87 1.92 -0.30
N TYR A 76 -16.13 0.93 -0.80
CA TYR A 76 -16.43 -0.48 -0.53
C TYR A 76 -16.33 -0.84 0.96
N ALA A 77 -15.60 -0.05 1.74
CA ALA A 77 -15.45 -0.26 3.16
C ALA A 77 -16.69 0.13 3.96
N GLU A 78 -17.51 1.05 3.49
CA GLU A 78 -18.76 1.46 4.14
C GLU A 78 -19.81 0.33 4.09
N SER A 79 -19.92 -0.36 2.95
CA SER A 79 -20.82 -1.49 2.77
C SER A 79 -20.46 -2.72 3.64
N ASN A 80 -19.23 -2.76 4.16
CA ASN A 80 -18.70 -3.89 4.93
C ASN A 80 -18.42 -3.55 6.41
N GLU A 81 -19.05 -2.53 6.96
CA GLU A 81 -18.85 -2.09 8.35
C GLU A 81 -17.41 -1.67 8.72
N ARG A 82 -16.55 -1.45 7.71
CA ARG A 82 -15.16 -1.01 7.93
C ARG A 82 -15.05 0.43 8.37
N ILE A 83 -16.02 1.26 7.97
CA ILE A 83 -16.04 2.69 8.29
C ILE A 83 -17.18 2.96 9.26
N SER A 84 -16.85 3.61 10.36
CA SER A 84 -17.79 4.10 11.36
C SER A 84 -17.56 5.58 11.64
N LYS A 85 -18.62 6.31 11.98
CA LYS A 85 -18.52 7.65 12.54
C LYS A 85 -17.93 7.62 13.96
N ILE A 86 -18.15 6.50 14.65
CA ILE A 86 -17.68 6.23 16.00
C ILE A 86 -16.73 5.04 15.92
N ALA A 87 -15.59 5.11 16.57
CA ALA A 87 -14.63 4.02 16.67
C ALA A 87 -14.41 3.66 18.15
N PRO A 88 -15.44 3.07 18.80
CA PRO A 88 -15.32 2.74 20.21
C PRO A 88 -14.26 1.69 20.50
N ASP A 89 -13.86 0.92 19.46
CA ASP A 89 -12.98 -0.25 19.58
C ASP A 89 -11.56 0.03 19.06
N ASP A 90 -11.21 1.28 18.70
CA ASP A 90 -9.84 1.61 18.32
C ASP A 90 -8.93 1.47 19.54
N LEU A 91 -7.90 0.64 19.44
CA LEU A 91 -6.89 0.51 20.50
C LEU A 91 -6.22 1.88 20.78
N ASP A 92 -5.91 2.15 22.06
CA ASP A 92 -5.08 3.29 22.45
C ASP A 92 -3.63 3.12 21.99
N PHE A 93 -2.76 4.10 22.29
CA PHE A 93 -1.37 4.07 21.84
C PHE A 93 -0.61 2.86 22.39
N ASP A 94 -0.69 2.60 23.70
CA ASP A 94 0.06 1.52 24.35
C ASP A 94 -0.41 0.15 23.87
N GLN A 95 -1.70 -0.05 23.73
CA GLN A 95 -2.30 -1.25 23.15
C GLN A 95 -1.88 -1.44 21.68
N ASN A 96 -1.79 -0.35 20.90
CA ASN A 96 -1.27 -0.41 19.54
C ASN A 96 0.20 -0.85 19.50
N VAL A 97 1.03 -0.34 20.40
CA VAL A 97 2.44 -0.75 20.49
C VAL A 97 2.55 -2.25 20.82
N GLU A 98 1.73 -2.76 21.74
CA GLU A 98 1.71 -4.20 22.04
C GLU A 98 1.23 -5.02 20.83
N LEU A 99 0.17 -4.58 20.14
CA LEU A 99 -0.28 -5.23 18.90
C LEU A 99 0.82 -5.23 17.83
N LEU A 100 1.52 -4.11 17.65
CA LEU A 100 2.64 -4.03 16.71
C LEU A 100 3.79 -4.98 17.08
N LYS A 101 4.11 -5.17 18.36
CA LYS A 101 5.08 -6.20 18.80
C LYS A 101 4.63 -7.61 18.43
N VAL A 102 3.33 -7.90 18.59
CA VAL A 102 2.75 -9.19 18.20
C VAL A 102 2.84 -9.42 16.70
N ILE A 103 2.42 -8.45 15.89
CA ILE A 103 2.47 -8.53 14.42
C ILE A 103 3.92 -8.69 13.94
N ARG A 104 4.86 -7.98 14.58
CA ARG A 104 6.28 -7.97 14.19
C ARG A 104 6.96 -9.34 14.30
N LYS A 105 6.47 -10.23 15.15
CA LYS A 105 6.97 -11.61 15.24
C LYS A 105 6.90 -12.36 13.91
N ASP A 106 5.87 -12.05 13.12
CA ASP A 106 5.60 -12.76 11.87
C ASP A 106 5.82 -11.91 10.62
N VAL A 107 5.66 -10.59 10.70
CA VAL A 107 5.69 -9.68 9.56
C VAL A 107 6.58 -8.46 9.84
N ALA A 108 7.42 -8.11 8.86
CA ALA A 108 8.26 -6.91 8.93
C ALA A 108 7.75 -5.75 8.06
N ASN A 109 6.64 -5.95 7.36
CA ASN A 109 6.12 -4.98 6.40
C ASN A 109 4.66 -4.69 6.71
N LEU A 110 4.30 -3.41 6.88
CA LEU A 110 2.94 -2.97 7.19
C LEU A 110 2.42 -2.00 6.13
N TYR A 111 1.16 -2.17 5.83
CA TYR A 111 0.36 -1.25 5.05
C TYR A 111 -0.76 -0.69 5.93
N PHE A 112 -0.63 0.58 6.31
CA PHE A 112 -1.62 1.29 7.10
C PHE A 112 -2.76 1.79 6.23
N SER A 113 -3.98 1.46 6.62
CA SER A 113 -5.22 1.88 6.00
C SER A 113 -6.29 2.03 7.09
N GLY A 114 -7.55 2.01 6.72
CA GLY A 114 -8.70 2.07 7.61
C GLY A 114 -9.82 2.89 7.01
N GLY A 115 -10.43 3.74 7.83
CA GLY A 115 -11.16 4.90 7.38
C GLY A 115 -10.15 5.95 6.88
N GLU A 116 -9.79 6.89 7.75
CA GLU A 116 -8.70 7.84 7.48
C GLU A 116 -7.66 7.78 8.62
N PRO A 117 -6.47 7.21 8.35
CA PRO A 117 -5.44 7.05 9.38
C PRO A 117 -5.01 8.37 10.03
N LEU A 118 -4.99 9.47 9.28
CA LEU A 118 -4.56 10.77 9.80
C LEU A 118 -5.56 11.40 10.78
N LEU A 119 -6.76 10.82 10.96
CA LEU A 119 -7.68 11.21 12.04
C LEU A 119 -7.18 10.75 13.42
N ARG A 120 -6.33 9.74 13.50
CA ARG A 120 -5.69 9.36 14.78
C ARG A 120 -4.72 10.45 15.20
N LYS A 121 -4.83 10.90 16.44
CA LYS A 121 -3.94 11.94 16.98
C LYS A 121 -2.51 11.42 17.10
N ASP A 122 -2.36 10.15 17.44
CA ASP A 122 -1.12 9.41 17.72
C ASP A 122 -0.51 8.70 16.51
N ILE A 123 -1.00 8.93 15.28
CA ILE A 123 -0.53 8.20 14.10
C ILE A 123 0.98 8.36 13.85
N VAL A 124 1.54 9.54 14.11
CA VAL A 124 2.98 9.80 13.96
C VAL A 124 3.78 8.98 14.98
N ASP A 125 3.32 8.92 16.22
CA ASP A 125 3.96 8.13 17.29
C ASP A 125 3.86 6.63 17.00
N ILE A 126 2.74 6.16 16.45
CA ILE A 126 2.56 4.77 15.99
C ILE A 126 3.57 4.44 14.87
N LEU A 127 3.74 5.31 13.87
CA LEU A 127 4.71 5.09 12.80
C LEU A 127 6.15 5.10 13.34
N LYS A 128 6.47 5.98 14.29
CA LYS A 128 7.75 6.00 14.99
C LYS A 128 7.99 4.69 15.75
N ALA A 129 7.00 4.23 16.53
CA ALA A 129 7.07 2.95 17.24
C ALA A 129 7.31 1.77 16.29
N CYS A 130 6.74 1.78 15.09
CA CYS A 130 7.05 0.78 14.06
C CYS A 130 8.54 0.80 13.67
N ARG A 131 9.14 1.97 13.50
CA ARG A 131 10.59 2.08 13.22
C ARG A 131 11.44 1.56 14.36
N ASP A 132 11.08 1.89 15.59
CA ASP A 132 11.75 1.41 16.80
C ASP A 132 11.66 -0.12 16.93
N LEU A 133 10.53 -0.71 16.52
CA LEU A 133 10.31 -2.15 16.43
C LEU A 133 10.98 -2.81 15.19
N ASN A 134 11.75 -2.06 14.40
CA ASN A 134 12.44 -2.52 13.20
C ASN A 134 11.49 -3.07 12.10
N TYR A 135 10.34 -2.45 11.90
CA TYR A 135 9.58 -2.67 10.67
C TYR A 135 10.36 -2.13 9.49
N HIS A 136 10.38 -2.89 8.39
CA HIS A 136 11.20 -2.58 7.23
C HIS A 136 10.47 -1.69 6.22
N ILE A 137 9.29 -2.13 5.78
CA ILE A 137 8.45 -1.36 4.86
C ILE A 137 7.22 -0.88 5.60
N LEU A 138 7.03 0.44 5.62
CA LEU A 138 5.82 1.09 6.09
C LEU A 138 5.17 1.85 4.94
N SER A 139 3.93 1.50 4.66
CA SER A 139 3.09 2.17 3.65
C SER A 139 1.84 2.71 4.32
N LEU A 140 1.35 3.85 3.87
CA LEU A 140 0.12 4.46 4.40
C LEU A 140 -0.71 5.02 3.25
N THR A 141 -2.02 4.72 3.27
CA THR A 141 -2.99 5.37 2.40
C THR A 141 -3.81 6.38 3.18
N THR A 142 -3.99 7.55 2.60
CA THR A 142 -4.77 8.66 3.16
C THR A 142 -5.60 9.34 2.07
N ASN A 143 -6.70 9.97 2.47
CA ASN A 143 -7.45 10.86 1.59
C ASN A 143 -6.74 12.24 1.38
N GLY A 144 -5.61 12.46 2.03
CA GLY A 144 -4.77 13.65 1.86
C GLY A 144 -5.24 14.92 2.57
N SER A 145 -6.48 14.96 3.09
CA SER A 145 -7.08 16.19 3.63
C SER A 145 -6.41 16.74 4.90
N LEU A 146 -5.59 15.90 5.57
CA LEU A 146 -4.93 16.24 6.83
C LEU A 146 -3.39 16.19 6.74
N LEU A 147 -2.83 15.96 5.56
CA LEU A 147 -1.37 15.86 5.38
C LEU A 147 -0.63 17.16 5.72
N ASP A 148 -1.22 18.31 5.43
CA ASP A 148 -0.68 19.62 5.82
C ASP A 148 -0.55 19.82 7.33
N LYS A 149 -1.34 19.08 8.11
CA LYS A 149 -1.33 19.12 9.59
C LYS A 149 -0.42 18.07 10.21
N LYS A 150 0.05 17.10 9.43
CA LYS A 150 0.86 15.96 9.87
C LYS A 150 1.94 15.62 8.85
N PRO A 151 2.75 16.59 8.39
CA PRO A 151 3.78 16.36 7.36
C PRO A 151 4.87 15.38 7.85
N GLU A 152 5.02 15.19 9.16
CA GLU A 152 5.99 14.31 9.79
C GLU A 152 5.77 12.83 9.46
N VAL A 153 4.57 12.43 9.01
CA VAL A 153 4.32 11.03 8.61
C VAL A 153 5.28 10.57 7.50
N ALA A 154 5.69 11.51 6.62
CA ALA A 154 6.63 11.21 5.54
C ALA A 154 8.03 10.78 6.04
N ASP A 155 8.43 11.18 7.25
CA ASP A 155 9.73 10.82 7.84
C ASP A 155 9.82 9.33 8.19
N TYR A 156 8.68 8.68 8.36
CA TYR A 156 8.58 7.28 8.80
C TYR A 156 8.10 6.32 7.72
N LEU A 157 7.67 6.81 6.55
CA LEU A 157 7.08 5.97 5.51
C LEU A 157 8.10 5.63 4.41
N ASN A 158 7.93 4.46 3.78
CA ASN A 158 8.55 4.12 2.51
C ASN A 158 7.62 4.49 1.34
N TYR A 159 6.32 4.34 1.55
CA TYR A 159 5.29 4.64 0.56
C TYR A 159 4.15 5.42 1.20
N LEU A 160 3.81 6.54 0.61
CA LEU A 160 2.63 7.34 0.95
C LEU A 160 1.69 7.38 -0.25
N ALA A 161 0.48 6.89 -0.09
CA ALA A 161 -0.53 6.89 -1.13
C ALA A 161 -1.64 7.89 -0.80
N ILE A 162 -1.91 8.82 -1.71
CA ILE A 162 -3.00 9.78 -1.60
C ILE A 162 -4.14 9.33 -2.51
N SER A 163 -5.35 9.23 -1.97
CA SER A 163 -6.55 8.90 -2.75
C SER A 163 -7.01 10.12 -3.53
N LEU A 164 -7.01 10.02 -4.87
CA LEU A 164 -7.45 11.09 -5.77
C LEU A 164 -7.92 10.47 -7.09
N ASP A 165 -9.20 10.64 -7.43
CA ASP A 165 -9.83 9.94 -8.54
C ASP A 165 -9.99 10.83 -9.80
N THR A 166 -9.90 12.13 -9.65
CA THR A 166 -9.96 13.12 -10.73
C THR A 166 -9.36 14.46 -10.27
N LEU A 167 -8.85 15.23 -11.22
CA LEU A 167 -8.38 16.61 -11.00
C LEU A 167 -9.51 17.64 -11.09
N ASP A 168 -10.71 17.26 -11.54
CA ASP A 168 -11.90 18.10 -11.47
C ASP A 168 -12.32 18.24 -9.99
N GLU A 169 -11.99 19.42 -9.42
CA GLU A 169 -12.18 19.72 -8.00
C GLU A 169 -13.65 19.50 -7.56
N LYS A 170 -14.61 19.99 -8.38
CA LYS A 170 -16.02 19.90 -8.05
C LYS A 170 -16.53 18.47 -8.11
N LYS A 171 -16.15 17.73 -9.13
CA LYS A 171 -16.51 16.33 -9.31
C LYS A 171 -15.93 15.49 -8.18
N ASN A 172 -14.64 15.65 -7.85
CA ASN A 172 -14.00 14.86 -6.81
C ASN A 172 -14.57 15.19 -5.41
N ASP A 173 -14.87 16.46 -5.12
CA ASP A 173 -15.53 16.85 -3.88
C ASP A 173 -16.90 16.17 -3.72
N GLN A 174 -17.67 16.08 -4.81
CA GLN A 174 -18.97 15.37 -4.83
C GLN A 174 -18.79 13.85 -4.64
N LEU A 175 -17.90 13.22 -5.39
CA LEU A 175 -17.62 11.78 -5.29
C LEU A 175 -17.12 11.38 -3.90
N SER A 176 -16.32 12.22 -3.28
CA SER A 176 -15.76 12.02 -1.94
C SER A 176 -16.69 12.43 -0.79
N GLY A 177 -17.84 13.06 -1.10
CA GLY A 177 -18.81 13.53 -0.12
C GLY A 177 -18.24 14.57 0.84
N VAL A 178 -17.46 15.53 0.31
CA VAL A 178 -16.75 16.55 1.10
C VAL A 178 -17.17 17.96 0.72
N ARG A 179 -16.70 18.94 1.49
CA ARG A 179 -16.97 20.37 1.22
C ARG A 179 -16.21 20.83 -0.02
N ALA A 180 -16.81 21.78 -0.76
CA ALA A 180 -16.18 22.43 -1.90
C ALA A 180 -14.80 23.00 -1.54
N GLY A 181 -13.82 22.80 -2.44
CA GLY A 181 -12.44 23.23 -2.26
C GLY A 181 -11.55 22.25 -1.51
N THR A 182 -12.09 21.12 -1.01
CA THR A 182 -11.28 20.09 -0.37
C THR A 182 -10.31 19.46 -1.36
N THR A 183 -10.76 19.12 -2.57
CA THR A 183 -9.92 18.55 -3.63
C THR A 183 -8.81 19.49 -4.06
N LYS A 184 -9.10 20.78 -4.18
CA LYS A 184 -8.07 21.81 -4.47
C LYS A 184 -6.91 21.74 -3.47
N LYS A 185 -7.24 21.62 -2.18
CA LYS A 185 -6.26 21.47 -1.12
C LYS A 185 -5.48 20.15 -1.26
N ILE A 186 -6.16 19.04 -1.59
CA ILE A 186 -5.51 17.73 -1.77
C ILE A 186 -4.53 17.80 -2.95
N ILE A 187 -4.90 18.40 -4.08
CA ILE A 187 -4.02 18.56 -5.24
C ILE A 187 -2.79 19.40 -4.86
N ALA A 188 -2.97 20.49 -4.12
CA ALA A 188 -1.87 21.34 -3.67
C ALA A 188 -0.90 20.56 -2.77
N VAL A 189 -1.40 19.89 -1.73
CA VAL A 189 -0.55 19.11 -0.81
C VAL A 189 0.09 17.92 -1.51
N THR A 190 -0.55 17.33 -2.51
CA THR A 190 0.05 16.26 -3.33
C THR A 190 1.28 16.76 -4.08
N LYS A 191 1.24 17.98 -4.65
CA LYS A 191 2.40 18.60 -5.30
C LYS A 191 3.52 18.92 -4.31
N GLU A 192 3.18 19.41 -3.13
CA GLU A 192 4.16 19.67 -2.05
C GLU A 192 4.89 18.38 -1.65
N PHE A 193 4.14 17.32 -1.40
CA PHE A 193 4.73 16.02 -1.02
C PHE A 193 5.51 15.36 -2.19
N ALA A 194 5.12 15.62 -3.44
CA ALA A 194 5.88 15.17 -4.60
C ALA A 194 7.29 15.79 -4.62
N ALA A 195 7.44 17.05 -4.25
CA ALA A 195 8.72 17.71 -4.15
C ALA A 195 9.58 17.17 -3.00
N LEU A 196 8.97 16.72 -1.90
CA LEU A 196 9.66 16.21 -0.71
C LEU A 196 10.16 14.76 -0.86
N GLN A 197 9.72 14.00 -1.85
CA GLN A 197 10.05 12.56 -2.00
C GLN A 197 11.55 12.27 -1.91
N LYS A 198 12.36 13.05 -2.62
CA LYS A 198 13.81 12.85 -2.69
C LYS A 198 14.50 13.19 -1.37
N GLU A 199 14.08 14.28 -0.73
CA GLU A 199 14.65 14.75 0.54
C GLU A 199 14.33 13.79 1.68
N LYS A 200 13.05 13.38 1.78
CA LYS A 200 12.56 12.50 2.86
C LYS A 200 12.64 11.01 2.54
N ASN A 201 13.15 10.65 1.35
CA ASN A 201 13.37 9.25 0.93
C ASN A 201 12.14 8.34 1.03
N PHE A 202 11.00 8.82 0.55
CA PHE A 202 9.78 8.02 0.38
C PHE A 202 9.29 8.06 -1.07
N THR A 203 8.40 7.16 -1.42
CA THR A 203 7.72 7.17 -2.72
C THR A 203 6.29 7.64 -2.55
N LEU A 204 5.91 8.70 -3.26
CA LEU A 204 4.54 9.18 -3.32
C LEU A 204 3.75 8.44 -4.40
N LEU A 205 2.55 8.02 -4.04
CA LEU A 205 1.60 7.37 -4.92
C LEU A 205 0.28 8.16 -4.93
N VAL A 206 -0.40 8.13 -6.05
CA VAL A 206 -1.83 8.44 -6.14
C VAL A 206 -2.56 7.13 -6.34
N ASN A 207 -3.56 6.87 -5.50
CA ASN A 207 -4.51 5.76 -5.69
C ASN A 207 -5.78 6.31 -6.29
N ALA A 208 -6.18 5.78 -7.45
CA ALA A 208 -7.41 6.17 -8.13
C ALA A 208 -8.36 4.98 -8.32
N VAL A 209 -9.63 5.18 -7.98
CA VAL A 209 -10.72 4.25 -8.25
C VAL A 209 -11.39 4.67 -9.54
N ILE A 210 -11.35 3.80 -10.56
CA ILE A 210 -12.00 4.03 -11.85
C ILE A 210 -13.47 3.60 -11.74
N GLY A 211 -14.38 4.54 -11.83
CA GLY A 211 -15.82 4.32 -11.88
C GLY A 211 -16.45 4.87 -13.15
N GLU A 212 -17.77 4.73 -13.27
CA GLU A 212 -18.53 5.27 -14.42
C GLU A 212 -18.29 6.76 -14.65
N HIS A 213 -18.10 7.50 -13.55
CA HIS A 213 -18.12 8.97 -13.61
C HIS A 213 -16.75 9.61 -13.93
N ASN A 214 -15.65 8.86 -13.89
CA ASN A 214 -14.31 9.42 -14.02
C ASN A 214 -13.40 8.76 -15.07
N ILE A 215 -13.91 7.86 -15.91
CA ILE A 215 -13.10 7.19 -16.95
C ILE A 215 -12.30 8.20 -17.79
N PRO A 216 -12.89 9.27 -18.35
CA PRO A 216 -12.12 10.24 -19.14
C PRO A 216 -11.14 11.06 -18.32
N ASP A 217 -11.39 11.24 -17.02
CA ASP A 217 -10.54 12.06 -16.15
C ASP A 217 -9.22 11.38 -15.82
N ILE A 218 -9.19 10.05 -15.89
CA ILE A 218 -7.99 9.24 -15.56
C ILE A 218 -6.81 9.59 -16.47
N TYR A 219 -7.05 9.93 -17.74
CA TYR A 219 -5.98 10.38 -18.65
C TYR A 219 -5.27 11.64 -18.10
N GLY A 220 -6.03 12.64 -17.68
CA GLY A 220 -5.47 13.84 -17.07
C GLY A 220 -4.78 13.57 -15.74
N LEU A 221 -5.30 12.63 -14.95
CA LEU A 221 -4.65 12.21 -13.70
C LEU A 221 -3.35 11.45 -13.97
N MET A 222 -3.27 10.63 -15.01
CA MET A 222 -2.03 10.00 -15.49
C MET A 222 -0.99 11.06 -15.83
N ASP A 223 -1.35 12.05 -16.64
CA ASP A 223 -0.46 13.15 -17.02
C ASP A 223 0.06 13.90 -15.78
N PHE A 224 -0.83 14.24 -14.86
CA PHE A 224 -0.47 14.89 -13.60
C PHE A 224 0.55 14.08 -12.80
N CYS A 225 0.32 12.78 -12.63
CA CYS A 225 1.24 11.90 -11.92
C CYS A 225 2.60 11.82 -12.62
N PHE A 226 2.62 11.73 -13.94
CA PHE A 226 3.84 11.68 -14.73
C PHE A 226 4.65 12.98 -14.65
N GLU A 227 3.97 14.14 -14.70
CA GLU A 227 4.60 15.46 -14.60
C GLU A 227 5.29 15.70 -13.26
N HIS A 228 4.65 15.22 -12.20
CA HIS A 228 5.15 15.40 -10.83
C HIS A 228 5.98 14.23 -10.30
N ASN A 229 6.31 13.23 -11.15
CA ASN A 229 7.06 12.03 -10.73
C ASN A 229 6.37 11.29 -9.59
N ILE A 230 5.05 11.15 -9.66
CA ILE A 230 4.20 10.44 -8.69
C ILE A 230 3.82 9.08 -9.27
N GLY A 231 3.90 8.01 -8.46
CA GLY A 231 3.40 6.72 -8.88
C GLY A 231 1.88 6.68 -8.92
N LEU A 232 1.30 6.07 -9.96
CA LEU A 232 -0.14 5.92 -10.09
C LEU A 232 -0.55 4.47 -9.87
N SER A 233 -1.43 4.23 -8.92
CA SER A 233 -2.11 2.97 -8.68
C SER A 233 -3.58 3.12 -9.06
N VAL A 234 -4.07 2.27 -9.94
CA VAL A 234 -5.46 2.32 -10.41
C VAL A 234 -6.17 1.00 -10.14
N ILE A 235 -7.42 1.08 -9.71
CA ILE A 235 -8.30 -0.07 -9.52
C ILE A 235 -9.68 0.26 -10.07
N GLY A 236 -10.40 -0.75 -10.59
CA GLY A 236 -11.81 -0.58 -10.94
C GLY A 236 -12.68 -0.48 -9.67
N GLN A 237 -13.72 0.33 -9.73
CA GLN A 237 -14.73 0.42 -8.67
C GLN A 237 -15.34 -0.95 -8.39
N MET A 238 -15.46 -1.25 -7.10
CA MET A 238 -15.99 -2.53 -6.62
C MET A 238 -17.21 -2.33 -5.72
N GLU A 239 -18.13 -3.25 -5.84
CA GLU A 239 -19.23 -3.46 -4.92
C GLU A 239 -19.14 -4.88 -4.36
N ASN A 240 -19.18 -5.04 -3.04
CA ASN A 240 -18.99 -6.35 -2.39
C ASN A 240 -17.76 -7.11 -2.90
N PHE A 241 -16.63 -6.41 -3.05
CA PHE A 241 -15.34 -6.92 -3.54
C PHE A 241 -15.35 -7.40 -5.01
N ARG A 242 -16.39 -7.13 -5.77
CA ARG A 242 -16.53 -7.46 -7.19
C ARG A 242 -16.59 -6.20 -8.03
N PRO A 243 -16.06 -6.20 -9.26
CA PRO A 243 -16.19 -5.06 -10.16
C PRO A 243 -17.66 -4.75 -10.43
N ILE A 244 -18.03 -3.48 -10.42
CA ILE A 244 -19.39 -3.06 -10.78
C ILE A 244 -19.74 -3.48 -12.20
N LYS A 245 -21.04 -3.74 -12.45
CA LYS A 245 -21.53 -4.23 -13.73
C LYS A 245 -21.13 -3.33 -14.90
N TYR A 246 -21.19 -2.00 -14.71
CA TYR A 246 -20.85 -1.02 -15.73
C TYR A 246 -19.44 -1.23 -16.29
N LEU A 247 -18.43 -1.39 -15.45
CA LEU A 247 -17.05 -1.56 -15.91
C LEU A 247 -16.83 -2.84 -16.70
N ARG A 248 -17.60 -3.89 -16.40
CA ARG A 248 -17.49 -5.18 -17.11
C ARG A 248 -17.98 -5.14 -18.57
N THR A 249 -18.74 -4.11 -18.95
CA THR A 249 -19.36 -3.97 -20.27
C THR A 249 -18.98 -2.69 -21.00
N SER A 250 -18.31 -1.74 -20.31
CA SER A 250 -17.97 -0.45 -20.86
C SER A 250 -16.79 -0.52 -21.84
N LYS A 251 -17.04 -0.19 -23.11
CA LYS A 251 -15.99 -0.07 -24.13
C LYS A 251 -14.98 1.02 -23.80
N GLU A 252 -15.44 2.14 -23.21
CA GLU A 252 -14.58 3.26 -22.80
C GLU A 252 -13.63 2.83 -21.70
N TYR A 253 -14.12 2.06 -20.73
CA TYR A 253 -13.29 1.51 -19.67
C TYR A 253 -12.19 0.59 -20.25
N PHE A 254 -12.52 -0.34 -21.10
CA PHE A 254 -11.51 -1.23 -21.68
C PHE A 254 -10.50 -0.50 -22.56
N LYS A 255 -10.92 0.53 -23.30
CA LYS A 255 -9.99 1.39 -24.05
C LYS A 255 -9.02 2.10 -23.12
N LEU A 256 -9.49 2.65 -21.99
CA LEU A 256 -8.63 3.23 -20.97
C LEU A 256 -7.68 2.20 -20.37
N VAL A 257 -8.16 0.99 -20.05
CA VAL A 257 -7.34 -0.08 -19.49
C VAL A 257 -6.22 -0.48 -20.45
N GLU A 258 -6.51 -0.65 -21.73
CA GLU A 258 -5.49 -0.93 -22.76
C GLU A 258 -4.42 0.14 -22.78
N HIS A 259 -4.80 1.43 -22.71
CA HIS A 259 -3.87 2.54 -22.61
C HIS A 259 -3.01 2.49 -21.34
N ILE A 260 -3.62 2.22 -20.18
CA ILE A 260 -2.89 2.07 -18.90
C ILE A 260 -1.86 0.93 -18.98
N LEU A 261 -2.24 -0.21 -19.55
CA LEU A 261 -1.37 -1.38 -19.69
C LEU A 261 -0.21 -1.10 -20.67
N ASP A 262 -0.46 -0.40 -21.76
CA ASP A 262 0.56 0.03 -22.72
C ASP A 262 1.56 1.01 -22.04
N CYS A 263 1.07 2.01 -21.33
CA CYS A 263 1.90 2.91 -20.53
C CYS A 263 2.73 2.16 -19.49
N ASN A 264 2.15 1.19 -18.77
CA ASN A 264 2.88 0.36 -17.81
C ASN A 264 4.00 -0.45 -18.47
N ALA A 265 3.75 -1.03 -19.65
CA ALA A 265 4.75 -1.76 -20.42
C ALA A 265 5.89 -0.85 -20.90
N LYS A 266 5.59 0.37 -21.29
CA LYS A 266 6.57 1.42 -21.70
C LYS A 266 7.37 2.00 -20.53
N GLY A 267 7.05 1.62 -19.28
CA GLY A 267 7.78 2.07 -18.08
C GLY A 267 7.31 3.38 -17.48
N TYR A 268 6.11 3.82 -17.81
CA TYR A 268 5.43 4.92 -17.12
C TYR A 268 5.22 4.59 -15.63
N PRO A 269 5.04 5.60 -14.76
CA PRO A 269 4.93 5.44 -13.32
C PRO A 269 3.63 4.77 -12.83
N ILE A 270 3.21 3.73 -13.49
CA ILE A 270 2.08 2.92 -13.09
C ILE A 270 2.55 1.82 -12.14
N LEU A 271 2.02 1.84 -10.92
CA LEU A 271 2.36 0.88 -9.88
C LEU A 271 1.81 -0.50 -10.23
N GLY A 272 2.59 -1.51 -9.88
CA GLY A 272 2.21 -2.91 -10.05
C GLY A 272 2.90 -3.61 -11.21
N MET A 273 3.01 -4.93 -11.09
CA MET A 273 3.50 -5.77 -12.18
C MET A 273 2.48 -5.77 -13.34
N PRO A 274 2.91 -5.89 -14.59
CA PRO A 274 2.00 -5.95 -15.73
C PRO A 274 0.88 -6.98 -15.56
N GLN A 275 1.19 -8.18 -15.07
CA GLN A 275 0.18 -9.22 -14.80
C GLN A 275 -0.81 -8.83 -13.71
N PHE A 276 -0.35 -8.17 -12.63
CA PHE A 276 -1.23 -7.67 -11.58
C PHE A 276 -2.22 -6.64 -12.15
N ASN A 277 -1.71 -5.64 -12.88
CA ASN A 277 -2.54 -4.61 -13.48
C ASN A 277 -3.53 -5.21 -14.49
N LYS A 278 -3.07 -6.16 -15.31
CA LYS A 278 -3.94 -6.87 -16.24
C LYS A 278 -5.04 -7.64 -15.52
N THR A 279 -4.69 -8.45 -14.54
CA THR A 279 -5.66 -9.22 -13.75
C THR A 279 -6.69 -8.32 -13.06
N MET A 280 -6.22 -7.22 -12.43
CA MET A 280 -7.11 -6.28 -11.73
C MET A 280 -8.03 -5.50 -12.64
N LEU A 281 -7.52 -5.00 -13.77
CA LEU A 281 -8.25 -4.06 -14.62
C LEU A 281 -9.06 -4.76 -15.72
N MET A 282 -8.61 -5.91 -16.21
CA MET A 282 -9.35 -6.74 -17.16
C MET A 282 -10.28 -7.75 -16.48
N PHE A 283 -10.31 -7.77 -15.15
CA PHE A 283 -11.12 -8.69 -14.36
C PHE A 283 -10.88 -10.16 -14.70
N GLU A 284 -9.60 -10.52 -14.93
CA GLU A 284 -9.22 -11.89 -15.25
C GLU A 284 -9.38 -12.82 -14.06
N LYS A 285 -9.70 -14.08 -14.33
CA LYS A 285 -9.66 -15.12 -13.29
C LYS A 285 -8.27 -15.25 -12.71
N HIS A 286 -8.19 -15.40 -11.40
CA HIS A 286 -6.92 -15.48 -10.70
C HIS A 286 -6.97 -16.49 -9.56
N THR A 287 -5.81 -16.97 -9.15
CA THR A 287 -5.65 -17.77 -7.94
C THR A 287 -5.25 -16.85 -6.80
N CYS A 288 -5.91 -16.98 -5.66
CA CYS A 288 -5.68 -16.13 -4.50
C CYS A 288 -5.03 -16.90 -3.36
N PHE A 289 -4.01 -16.30 -2.73
CA PHE A 289 -3.35 -16.80 -1.52
C PHE A 289 -3.53 -15.79 -0.38
N PRO A 290 -4.72 -15.68 0.22
CA PRO A 290 -5.06 -14.58 1.12
C PRO A 290 -4.25 -14.58 2.41
N LEU A 291 -3.74 -15.72 2.87
CA LEU A 291 -2.92 -15.80 4.08
C LEU A 291 -1.54 -15.13 3.95
N LEU A 292 -1.13 -14.77 2.73
CA LEU A 292 0.09 -13.98 2.52
C LEU A 292 -0.05 -12.56 3.04
N ILE A 293 -1.27 -12.00 3.07
CA ILE A 293 -1.55 -10.64 3.57
C ILE A 293 -2.75 -10.67 4.52
N PRO A 294 -2.54 -10.92 5.82
CA PRO A 294 -3.60 -10.79 6.81
C PRO A 294 -4.14 -9.36 6.89
N THR A 295 -5.46 -9.26 7.05
CA THR A 295 -6.12 -8.01 7.40
C THR A 295 -6.36 -7.97 8.90
N ILE A 296 -5.86 -6.90 9.55
CA ILE A 296 -5.96 -6.69 10.99
C ILE A 296 -6.79 -5.44 11.24
N TYR A 297 -7.77 -5.56 12.10
CA TYR A 297 -8.70 -4.50 12.46
C TYR A 297 -8.17 -3.64 13.61
N PRO A 298 -8.74 -2.44 13.83
CA PRO A 298 -8.23 -1.50 14.84
C PRO A 298 -8.27 -2.01 16.28
N ASN A 299 -9.12 -3.00 16.57
CA ASN A 299 -9.21 -3.68 17.87
C ASN A 299 -8.27 -4.90 18.00
N GLY A 300 -7.38 -5.11 17.03
CA GLY A 300 -6.46 -6.26 17.03
C GLY A 300 -7.02 -7.55 16.43
N ASP A 301 -8.25 -7.55 15.92
CA ASP A 301 -8.84 -8.73 15.28
C ASP A 301 -8.24 -9.01 13.92
N LEU A 302 -7.82 -10.23 13.70
CA LEU A 302 -7.42 -10.79 12.42
C LEU A 302 -8.57 -11.58 11.82
N LEU A 303 -8.89 -11.33 10.54
CA LEU A 303 -9.95 -12.05 9.83
C LEU A 303 -9.41 -13.30 9.14
N TYR A 304 -9.92 -14.47 9.50
CA TYR A 304 -9.52 -15.74 8.90
C TYR A 304 -10.60 -16.28 7.94
N PRO A 305 -10.26 -16.80 6.77
CA PRO A 305 -8.93 -16.81 6.15
C PRO A 305 -8.58 -15.47 5.50
N CYS A 306 -9.55 -14.61 5.26
CA CYS A 306 -9.43 -13.28 4.70
C CYS A 306 -10.68 -12.46 4.99
N GLU A 307 -10.63 -11.18 4.68
CA GLU A 307 -11.70 -10.24 4.90
C GLU A 307 -13.00 -10.57 4.14
N VAL A 308 -12.88 -11.09 2.92
CA VAL A 308 -14.04 -11.40 2.08
C VAL A 308 -14.79 -12.63 2.59
N LEU A 309 -14.09 -13.68 2.98
CA LEU A 309 -14.70 -14.89 3.54
C LEU A 309 -15.07 -14.73 5.01
N ASN A 310 -14.27 -14.01 5.79
CA ASN A 310 -14.49 -13.65 7.20
C ASN A 310 -15.18 -14.74 8.04
N LYS A 311 -14.68 -15.99 7.94
CA LYS A 311 -15.31 -17.14 8.62
C LYS A 311 -15.08 -17.13 10.11
N LYS A 312 -13.97 -16.55 10.57
CA LYS A 312 -13.60 -16.46 11.99
C LYS A 312 -12.72 -15.24 12.24
N ARG A 313 -12.81 -14.69 13.45
CA ARG A 313 -11.97 -13.60 13.93
C ARG A 313 -11.12 -14.10 15.09
N TYR A 314 -9.86 -13.70 15.12
CA TYR A 314 -8.92 -14.00 16.19
C TYR A 314 -8.26 -12.72 16.65
N ASN A 315 -8.41 -12.38 17.92
CA ASN A 315 -7.70 -11.23 18.47
C ASN A 315 -6.21 -11.55 18.63
N LEU A 316 -5.35 -10.74 18.02
CA LEU A 316 -3.90 -10.99 18.01
C LEU A 316 -3.25 -10.76 19.37
N LEU A 317 -3.80 -9.90 20.22
CA LEU A 317 -3.32 -9.72 21.60
C LEU A 317 -3.54 -10.98 22.43
N GLU A 318 -4.61 -11.75 22.15
CA GLU A 318 -4.92 -13.01 22.81
C GLU A 318 -4.14 -14.21 22.21
N THR A 319 -3.99 -14.25 20.88
CA THR A 319 -3.30 -15.34 20.20
C THR A 319 -1.78 -15.20 20.26
N GLY A 320 -1.29 -13.98 20.45
CA GLY A 320 0.13 -13.69 20.59
C GLY A 320 0.96 -13.74 19.30
N SER A 321 0.37 -14.16 18.16
CA SER A 321 1.00 -14.10 16.83
C SER A 321 -0.01 -14.38 15.70
N ILE A 322 0.32 -13.94 14.47
CA ILE A 322 -0.48 -14.24 13.26
C ILE A 322 -0.44 -15.75 12.97
N ARG A 323 0.70 -16.39 13.11
CA ARG A 323 0.84 -17.85 12.89
C ARG A 323 -0.06 -18.65 13.81
N GLU A 324 -0.16 -18.27 15.08
CA GLU A 324 -1.05 -18.95 16.02
C GLU A 324 -2.52 -18.74 15.66
N ALA A 325 -2.91 -17.51 15.26
CA ALA A 325 -4.25 -17.25 14.74
C ALA A 325 -4.57 -18.12 13.50
N TYR A 326 -3.62 -18.26 12.58
CA TYR A 326 -3.76 -19.16 11.42
C TYR A 326 -3.88 -20.62 11.80
N ARG A 327 -3.06 -21.09 12.74
CA ARG A 327 -3.12 -22.46 13.24
C ARG A 327 -4.48 -22.79 13.86
N ARG A 328 -5.03 -21.87 14.65
CA ARG A 328 -6.39 -22.02 15.21
C ARG A 328 -7.45 -22.01 14.10
N GLY A 329 -7.34 -21.08 13.13
CA GLY A 329 -8.23 -21.01 12.00
C GLY A 329 -8.24 -22.28 11.15
N GLN A 330 -7.07 -22.87 10.87
CA GLN A 330 -6.95 -24.15 10.17
C GLN A 330 -7.59 -25.31 10.94
N LYS A 331 -7.47 -25.32 12.27
CA LYS A 331 -8.08 -26.35 13.12
C LYS A 331 -9.61 -26.21 13.20
N GLU A 332 -10.12 -24.98 13.34
CA GLU A 332 -11.53 -24.71 13.61
C GLU A 332 -12.38 -24.57 12.32
N VAL A 333 -11.79 -24.00 11.26
CA VAL A 333 -12.48 -23.71 10.00
C VAL A 333 -12.07 -24.67 8.87
N GLY A 334 -10.84 -25.18 8.95
CA GLY A 334 -10.25 -26.06 7.95
C GLY A 334 -9.13 -25.42 7.13
N LYS A 335 -8.34 -26.28 6.49
CA LYS A 335 -7.22 -25.88 5.61
C LYS A 335 -7.66 -25.50 4.21
N LYS A 336 -8.79 -26.07 3.73
CA LYS A 336 -9.32 -25.77 2.41
C LYS A 336 -10.07 -24.46 2.46
N LEU A 337 -9.60 -23.51 1.68
CA LEU A 337 -10.25 -22.21 1.55
C LEU A 337 -11.25 -22.29 0.40
N ASP A 338 -12.54 -22.47 0.72
CA ASP A 338 -13.62 -22.51 -0.29
C ASP A 338 -13.91 -21.07 -0.75
N CYS A 339 -13.01 -20.57 -1.60
CA CYS A 339 -13.12 -19.25 -2.21
C CYS A 339 -13.64 -19.38 -3.64
N PRO A 340 -14.72 -18.68 -4.02
CA PRO A 340 -15.22 -18.71 -5.40
C PRO A 340 -14.28 -18.03 -6.40
N GLY A 341 -13.23 -17.34 -5.94
CA GLY A 341 -12.24 -16.70 -6.82
C GLY A 341 -12.77 -15.47 -7.56
N GLU A 342 -13.83 -14.86 -7.08
CA GLU A 342 -14.53 -13.74 -7.76
C GLU A 342 -14.28 -12.38 -7.11
N CYS A 343 -13.45 -12.31 -6.07
CA CYS A 343 -13.11 -11.04 -5.45
C CYS A 343 -11.85 -10.42 -6.08
N TYR A 344 -11.85 -9.09 -6.17
CA TYR A 344 -10.75 -8.32 -6.76
C TYR A 344 -10.10 -7.42 -5.71
N MET A 345 -9.82 -7.96 -4.51
CA MET A 345 -9.06 -7.25 -3.49
C MET A 345 -7.59 -7.08 -3.90
N PRO A 346 -7.12 -5.84 -4.12
CA PRO A 346 -5.78 -5.58 -4.67
C PRO A 346 -4.66 -6.22 -3.83
N ALA A 347 -4.77 -6.13 -2.51
CA ALA A 347 -3.77 -6.66 -1.59
C ALA A 347 -3.56 -8.18 -1.78
N PHE A 348 -4.64 -8.94 -1.93
CA PHE A 348 -4.55 -10.40 -2.09
C PHE A 348 -4.05 -10.79 -3.48
N ILE A 349 -4.47 -10.07 -4.52
CA ILE A 349 -4.07 -10.35 -5.90
C ILE A 349 -2.60 -10.02 -6.11
N VAL A 350 -2.11 -8.88 -5.60
CA VAL A 350 -0.70 -8.52 -5.77
C VAL A 350 0.23 -9.54 -5.12
N ALA A 351 -0.08 -10.00 -3.90
CA ALA A 351 0.70 -11.03 -3.23
C ALA A 351 0.68 -12.37 -3.99
N SER A 352 -0.47 -12.72 -4.53
CA SER A 352 -0.64 -13.95 -5.33
C SER A 352 0.13 -13.88 -6.64
N CYS A 353 0.11 -12.74 -7.33
CA CYS A 353 0.92 -12.50 -8.52
C CYS A 353 2.43 -12.59 -8.23
N PHE A 354 2.89 -12.09 -7.08
CA PHE A 354 4.29 -12.22 -6.65
C PHE A 354 4.70 -13.69 -6.53
N MET A 355 3.84 -14.53 -5.97
CA MET A 355 4.13 -15.95 -5.81
C MET A 355 4.08 -16.73 -7.13
N GLN A 356 3.22 -16.32 -8.06
CA GLN A 356 3.09 -16.97 -9.36
C GLN A 356 4.20 -16.58 -10.34
N GLN A 357 4.70 -15.35 -10.25
CA GLN A 357 5.70 -14.77 -11.17
C GLN A 357 6.91 -14.18 -10.43
N PRO A 358 7.73 -15.01 -9.75
CA PRO A 358 8.79 -14.54 -8.88
C PRO A 358 9.85 -13.68 -9.58
N LEU A 359 10.22 -14.01 -10.81
CA LEU A 359 11.20 -13.23 -11.58
C LEU A 359 10.68 -11.83 -11.93
N SER A 360 9.41 -11.72 -12.27
CA SER A 360 8.75 -10.43 -12.53
C SER A 360 8.67 -9.58 -11.26
N ALA A 361 8.39 -10.22 -10.11
CA ALA A 361 8.36 -9.58 -8.80
C ALA A 361 9.72 -9.00 -8.40
N ILE A 362 10.79 -9.77 -8.57
CA ILE A 362 12.18 -9.32 -8.30
C ILE A 362 12.54 -8.13 -9.21
N LYS A 363 12.23 -8.23 -10.50
CA LYS A 363 12.49 -7.17 -11.49
C LYS A 363 11.77 -5.87 -11.13
N GLN A 364 10.52 -5.96 -10.68
CA GLN A 364 9.73 -4.83 -10.20
C GLN A 364 10.32 -4.23 -8.92
N GLY A 365 10.69 -5.06 -7.94
CA GLY A 365 11.32 -4.61 -6.70
C GLY A 365 12.63 -3.84 -6.94
N ILE A 366 13.45 -4.30 -7.90
CA ILE A 366 14.68 -3.60 -8.30
C ILE A 366 14.35 -2.25 -8.93
N LYS A 367 13.38 -2.18 -9.86
CA LYS A 367 12.95 -0.92 -10.47
C LYS A 367 12.53 0.12 -9.43
N VAL A 368 11.71 -0.28 -8.47
CA VAL A 368 11.23 0.60 -7.39
C VAL A 368 12.38 1.08 -6.51
N LYS A 369 13.31 0.18 -6.13
CA LYS A 369 14.43 0.50 -5.24
C LYS A 369 15.49 1.40 -5.89
N MET A 370 15.67 1.32 -7.21
CA MET A 370 16.67 2.13 -7.94
C MET A 370 16.21 3.58 -8.18
N GLY A 371 15.03 3.99 -7.67
CA GLY A 371 14.47 5.32 -7.96
C GLY A 371 14.15 5.54 -9.44
N ASN A 372 14.40 4.51 -10.26
CA ASN A 372 14.06 4.44 -11.68
C ASN A 372 12.60 3.99 -11.84
N CYS A 373 11.72 4.42 -10.92
CA CYS A 373 10.30 4.27 -11.20
C CYS A 373 9.97 4.90 -12.56
N TYR A 374 10.84 5.83 -13.04
CA TYR A 374 10.49 6.67 -14.18
C TYR A 374 11.71 6.93 -15.04
N ASN A 375 11.77 6.24 -16.16
CA ASN A 375 12.85 6.37 -17.13
C ASN A 375 12.88 7.79 -17.70
N GLN A 376 14.03 8.47 -17.62
CA GLN A 376 14.25 9.77 -18.30
C GLN A 376 14.01 9.71 -19.82
N SER A 377 14.17 8.53 -20.43
CA SER A 377 13.87 8.31 -21.86
C SER A 377 12.39 8.48 -22.22
N VAL A 378 11.46 8.31 -21.26
CA VAL A 378 10.03 8.55 -21.47
C VAL A 378 9.70 10.05 -21.58
N LYS A 379 10.59 10.93 -21.08
CA LYS A 379 10.42 12.40 -21.26
C LYS A 379 10.62 12.85 -22.71
N GLU A 380 11.41 12.14 -23.47
CA GLU A 380 11.72 12.46 -24.87
C GLU A 380 10.61 12.00 -25.83
N ASP A 381 9.93 10.88 -25.52
CA ASP A 381 8.77 10.41 -26.30
C ASP A 381 7.50 11.23 -26.12
N ARG A 382 7.43 12.06 -25.08
CA ARG A 382 6.26 12.94 -24.80
C ARG A 382 5.95 13.95 -25.89
N ALA A 383 6.93 14.42 -26.63
CA ALA A 383 6.73 15.37 -27.73
C ALA A 383 5.91 14.73 -28.86
N THR A 384 5.98 13.40 -29.00
CA THR A 384 5.31 12.65 -30.06
C THR A 384 3.87 12.28 -29.69
N ILE A 385 3.56 12.07 -28.40
CA ILE A 385 2.22 11.67 -27.96
C ILE A 385 1.24 12.84 -27.92
N LYS A 386 1.69 14.06 -27.64
CA LYS A 386 0.86 15.29 -27.72
C LYS A 386 0.37 15.65 -29.12
N GLN A 387 0.86 14.97 -30.16
CA GLN A 387 0.44 15.17 -31.55
C GLN A 387 -0.62 14.16 -32.03
N VAL A 388 -1.04 13.21 -31.19
CA VAL A 388 -1.97 12.11 -31.58
C VAL A 388 -3.29 12.13 -30.79
N VAL A 389 -3.48 13.08 -29.85
CA VAL A 389 -4.77 13.28 -29.14
C VAL A 389 -5.48 14.53 -29.63
#